data_261b325282d0e599841dc48656ee8e30
#
_entry.id   261b325282d0e599841dc48656ee8e30
#
_cell.length_a   1.000
_cell.length_b   1.000
_cell.length_c   1.000
_cell.angle_alpha   90.00
_cell.angle_beta   90.00
_cell.angle_gamma   90.00
#
_symmetry.space_group_name_H-M   'P 1'
#
loop_
_entity.id
_entity.type
_entity.pdbx_description
1 polymer ?
#
loop_
_entity_poly.entity_id
_entity_poly.type
_entity_poly.pdbx_seq_one_letter_code
_entity_poly.pdbx_strand_id
1 'polypeptide(L)'
;MKPKISIICLGVRDLERSRLFYEALGLTTHDFDPAQSVVFFGMEGTWLELFPRSELAKDAGVIDNGDTSSGFRGVTMAHNEPTKEGVDRVMAEALAAGAKLIKQPEDVFWGGYSGYFADPDGHLWEVAYNPYTDLT
;
A
#
# COMPACT_ATOMS: atom_id res chain seq x y z
N MET A 1 -21.58 7.34 11.38
CA MET A 1 -20.26 6.68 11.32
C MET A 1 -19.24 7.58 11.99
N LYS A 2 -18.37 7.05 12.85
CA LYS A 2 -17.23 7.84 13.34
C LYS A 2 -16.28 8.13 12.18
N PRO A 3 -15.63 9.32 12.11
CA PRO A 3 -14.73 9.67 11.00
C PRO A 3 -13.38 8.92 11.15
N LYS A 4 -13.41 7.62 10.88
CA LYS A 4 -12.27 6.71 11.00
C LYS A 4 -12.38 5.59 9.97
N ILE A 5 -11.28 5.31 9.26
CA ILE A 5 -11.08 4.07 8.51
C ILE A 5 -10.32 3.11 9.44
N SER A 6 -10.88 1.95 9.73
CA SER A 6 -10.24 0.98 10.64
C SER A 6 -9.25 0.09 9.91
N ILE A 7 -9.62 -0.39 8.71
CA ILE A 7 -8.81 -1.32 7.91
C ILE A 7 -8.93 -0.95 6.44
N ILE A 8 -7.82 -1.00 5.73
CA ILE A 8 -7.76 -1.05 4.26
C ILE A 8 -7.43 -2.48 3.89
N CYS A 9 -8.34 -3.15 3.19
CA CYS A 9 -8.15 -4.52 2.71
C CYS A 9 -7.73 -4.52 1.24
N LEU A 10 -6.59 -5.14 0.96
CA LEU A 10 -6.04 -5.27 -0.39
C LEU A 10 -6.26 -6.69 -0.91
N GLY A 11 -6.97 -6.81 -2.03
CA GLY A 11 -7.08 -8.06 -2.76
C GLY A 11 -5.76 -8.39 -3.47
N VAL A 12 -5.16 -9.54 -3.13
CA VAL A 12 -3.86 -9.97 -3.66
C VAL A 12 -3.97 -11.33 -4.34
N ARG A 13 -3.11 -11.57 -5.34
CA ARG A 13 -3.09 -12.85 -6.07
C ARG A 13 -2.30 -13.93 -5.36
N ASP A 14 -1.22 -13.53 -4.69
CA ASP A 14 -0.32 -14.40 -3.93
C ASP A 14 -0.11 -13.78 -2.56
N LEU A 15 -0.77 -14.36 -1.54
CA LEU A 15 -0.79 -13.85 -0.18
C LEU A 15 0.62 -13.82 0.45
N GLU A 16 1.41 -14.87 0.23
CA GLU A 16 2.76 -15.00 0.78
C GLU A 16 3.72 -13.98 0.14
N ARG A 17 3.68 -13.84 -1.19
CA ARG A 17 4.48 -12.84 -1.90
C ARG A 17 4.16 -11.42 -1.40
N SER A 18 2.90 -11.10 -1.26
CA SER A 18 2.46 -9.77 -0.81
C SER A 18 2.82 -9.55 0.66
N ARG A 19 2.69 -10.57 1.52
CA ARG A 19 3.12 -10.50 2.92
C ARG A 19 4.60 -10.16 3.01
N LEU A 20 5.45 -10.91 2.31
CA LEU A 20 6.91 -10.69 2.30
C LEU A 20 7.29 -9.31 1.78
N PHE A 21 6.56 -8.81 0.77
CA PHE A 21 6.76 -7.46 0.25
C PHE A 21 6.52 -6.39 1.33
N TYR A 22 5.38 -6.44 2.03
CA TYR A 22 5.06 -5.44 3.06
C TYR A 22 5.95 -5.59 4.31
N GLU A 23 6.35 -6.80 4.67
CA GLU A 23 7.36 -6.99 5.73
C GLU A 23 8.72 -6.39 5.36
N ALA A 24 9.14 -6.50 4.10
CA ALA A 24 10.37 -5.87 3.61
C ALA A 24 10.30 -4.34 3.62
N LEU A 25 9.09 -3.75 3.58
CA LEU A 25 8.86 -2.31 3.79
C LEU A 25 8.83 -1.91 5.27
N GLY A 26 9.00 -2.86 6.19
CA GLY A 26 9.02 -2.61 7.63
C GLY A 26 7.68 -2.76 8.34
N LEU A 27 6.62 -3.20 7.65
CA LEU A 27 5.34 -3.49 8.31
C LEU A 27 5.46 -4.79 9.11
N THR A 28 4.82 -4.81 10.28
CA THR A 28 4.82 -5.99 11.16
C THR A 28 3.45 -6.67 11.14
N THR A 29 3.43 -7.97 10.89
CA THR A 29 2.20 -8.77 10.95
C THR A 29 1.65 -8.83 12.37
N HIS A 30 0.33 -8.81 12.48
CA HIS A 30 -0.40 -8.96 13.74
C HIS A 30 -1.02 -10.35 13.80
N ASP A 31 -0.67 -11.11 14.84
CA ASP A 31 -1.17 -12.48 15.08
C ASP A 31 -1.14 -13.38 13.83
N PHE A 32 -0.03 -13.34 13.09
CA PHE A 32 0.10 -14.10 11.85
C PHE A 32 0.03 -15.60 12.09
N ASP A 33 -0.90 -16.26 11.40
CA ASP A 33 -1.04 -17.70 11.34
C ASP A 33 -1.04 -18.14 9.87
N PRO A 34 -0.04 -18.96 9.44
CA PRO A 34 0.04 -19.42 8.05
C PRO A 34 -1.14 -20.31 7.61
N ALA A 35 -1.94 -20.82 8.55
CA ALA A 35 -3.16 -21.56 8.25
C ALA A 35 -4.36 -20.66 7.91
N GLN A 36 -4.26 -19.36 8.19
CA GLN A 36 -5.31 -18.39 7.88
C GLN A 36 -5.16 -17.86 6.44
N SER A 37 -6.30 -17.51 5.85
CA SER A 37 -6.38 -16.96 4.49
C SER A 37 -6.23 -15.44 4.43
N VAL A 38 -5.86 -14.80 5.53
CA VAL A 38 -5.71 -13.34 5.64
C VAL A 38 -4.44 -12.99 6.42
N VAL A 39 -3.88 -11.82 6.13
CA VAL A 39 -2.74 -11.27 6.86
C VAL A 39 -3.08 -9.85 7.29
N PHE A 40 -2.93 -9.56 8.57
CA PHE A 40 -3.08 -8.21 9.11
C PHE A 40 -1.72 -7.61 9.45
N PHE A 41 -1.57 -6.33 9.15
CA PHE A 41 -0.47 -5.50 9.63
C PHE A 41 -1.03 -4.47 10.61
N GLY A 42 -0.58 -4.52 11.86
CA GLY A 42 -0.93 -3.54 12.88
C GLY A 42 -0.15 -2.25 12.64
N MET A 43 -0.85 -1.17 12.38
CA MET A 43 -0.27 0.16 12.18
C MET A 43 -0.96 1.18 13.07
N GLU A 44 -0.34 2.33 13.27
CA GLU A 44 -1.00 3.45 13.91
C GLU A 44 -2.21 3.91 13.08
N GLY A 45 -3.36 4.02 13.72
CA GLY A 45 -4.60 4.47 13.09
C GLY A 45 -5.29 3.39 12.25
N THR A 46 -5.04 3.36 10.95
CA THR A 46 -5.68 2.44 10.00
C THR A 46 -4.79 1.24 9.76
N TRP A 47 -5.32 0.02 9.96
CA TRP A 47 -4.59 -1.21 9.67
C TRP A 47 -4.63 -1.56 8.18
N LEU A 48 -3.65 -2.34 7.73
CA LEU A 48 -3.62 -2.96 6.42
C LEU A 48 -3.96 -4.44 6.55
N GLU A 49 -4.79 -4.94 5.64
CA GLU A 49 -5.14 -6.35 5.51
C GLU A 49 -4.82 -6.82 4.09
N LEU A 50 -4.27 -8.03 3.98
CA LEU A 50 -4.14 -8.74 2.71
C LEU A 50 -5.12 -9.89 2.69
N PHE A 51 -5.88 -10.01 1.60
CA PHE A 51 -6.87 -11.06 1.41
C PHE A 51 -6.77 -11.60 -0.03
N PRO A 52 -6.86 -12.93 -0.25
CA PRO A 52 -6.90 -13.43 -1.62
C PRO A 52 -8.00 -12.73 -2.42
N ARG A 53 -7.63 -12.16 -3.57
CA ARG A 53 -8.51 -11.28 -4.35
C ARG A 53 -9.88 -11.91 -4.67
N SER A 54 -9.87 -13.20 -5.07
CA SER A 54 -11.11 -13.92 -5.37
C SER A 54 -12.01 -14.10 -4.15
N GLU A 55 -11.42 -14.37 -2.99
CA GLU A 55 -12.16 -14.52 -1.74
C GLU A 55 -12.69 -13.17 -1.23
N LEU A 56 -11.90 -12.10 -1.38
CA LEU A 56 -12.35 -10.74 -1.06
C LEU A 56 -13.56 -10.33 -1.91
N ALA A 57 -13.51 -10.59 -3.22
CA ALA A 57 -14.63 -10.29 -4.11
C ALA A 57 -15.89 -11.08 -3.73
N LYS A 58 -15.73 -12.37 -3.42
CA LYS A 58 -16.81 -13.25 -2.94
C LYS A 58 -17.40 -12.76 -1.62
N ASP A 59 -16.55 -12.39 -0.67
CA ASP A 59 -16.97 -11.85 0.63
C ASP A 59 -17.77 -10.54 0.48
N ALA A 60 -17.31 -9.67 -0.41
CA ALA A 60 -17.98 -8.42 -0.74
C ALA A 60 -19.24 -8.59 -1.62
N GLY A 61 -19.51 -9.79 -2.14
CA GLY A 61 -20.65 -10.06 -3.01
C GLY A 61 -20.53 -9.44 -4.41
N VAL A 62 -19.30 -9.25 -4.91
CA VAL A 62 -19.04 -8.66 -6.23
C VAL A 62 -18.32 -9.66 -7.15
N ILE A 63 -18.43 -9.43 -8.46
CA ILE A 63 -17.75 -10.24 -9.45
C ILE A 63 -16.31 -9.76 -9.61
N ASP A 64 -15.34 -10.66 -9.44
CA ASP A 64 -13.95 -10.41 -9.84
C ASP A 64 -13.76 -10.84 -11.31
N ASN A 65 -13.58 -9.88 -12.19
CA ASN A 65 -13.31 -10.14 -13.60
C ASN A 65 -11.86 -10.62 -13.88
N GLY A 66 -11.04 -10.75 -12.83
CA GLY A 66 -9.64 -11.14 -12.95
C GLY A 66 -8.74 -10.12 -13.66
N ASP A 67 -9.31 -9.04 -14.16
CA ASP A 67 -8.57 -8.00 -14.87
C ASP A 67 -7.84 -7.10 -13.87
N THR A 68 -6.54 -7.35 -13.74
CA THR A 68 -5.64 -6.53 -12.92
C THR A 68 -4.80 -5.57 -13.78
N SER A 69 -4.93 -5.63 -15.10
CA SER A 69 -4.00 -5.01 -16.04
C SER A 69 -4.47 -3.65 -16.54
N SER A 70 -5.73 -3.32 -16.41
CA SER A 70 -6.28 -2.13 -17.05
C SER A 70 -6.77 -1.08 -16.07
N GLY A 71 -6.07 0.03 -16.07
CA GLY A 71 -6.60 1.29 -15.61
C GLY A 71 -6.43 1.59 -14.12
N PHE A 72 -6.53 2.87 -13.86
CA PHE A 72 -6.52 3.43 -12.52
C PHE A 72 -7.83 3.07 -11.78
N ARG A 73 -7.70 2.47 -10.60
CA ARG A 73 -8.84 2.01 -9.77
C ARG A 73 -9.49 3.12 -8.94
N GLY A 74 -9.01 4.37 -9.08
CA GLY A 74 -9.54 5.51 -8.35
C GLY A 74 -9.07 5.61 -6.90
N VAL A 75 -8.08 4.83 -6.48
CA VAL A 75 -7.52 4.81 -5.13
C VAL A 75 -6.01 4.80 -5.18
N THR A 76 -5.39 5.63 -4.33
CA THR A 76 -3.98 5.53 -3.94
C THR A 76 -3.90 5.58 -2.42
N MET A 77 -2.93 4.87 -1.85
CA MET A 77 -2.55 5.02 -0.45
C MET A 77 -1.34 5.95 -0.39
N ALA A 78 -1.19 6.68 0.71
CA ALA A 78 -0.06 7.59 0.88
C ALA A 78 0.69 7.29 2.17
N HIS A 79 2.02 7.33 2.09
CA HIS A 79 2.94 7.35 3.20
C HIS A 79 3.70 8.67 3.19
N ASN A 80 3.73 9.36 4.33
CA ASN A 80 4.43 10.64 4.43
C ASN A 80 5.74 10.49 5.20
N GLU A 81 6.76 11.15 4.69
CA GLU A 81 8.08 11.25 5.30
C GLU A 81 8.38 12.70 5.69
N PRO A 82 9.15 12.93 6.76
CA PRO A 82 9.44 14.27 7.25
C PRO A 82 10.40 15.07 6.35
N THR A 83 11.05 14.41 5.37
CA THR A 83 12.03 15.04 4.46
C THR A 83 11.97 14.45 3.04
N LYS A 84 12.49 15.18 2.06
CA LYS A 84 12.63 14.69 0.68
C LYS A 84 13.57 13.47 0.60
N GLU A 85 14.65 13.47 1.38
CA GLU A 85 15.59 12.35 1.48
C GLU A 85 14.90 11.10 2.05
N GLY A 86 13.94 11.28 2.96
CA GLY A 86 13.08 10.21 3.46
C GLY A 86 12.23 9.60 2.35
N VAL A 87 11.63 10.43 1.50
CA VAL A 87 10.87 9.96 0.33
C VAL A 87 11.75 9.13 -0.60
N ASP A 88 12.94 9.62 -0.95
CA ASP A 88 13.88 8.92 -1.83
C ASP A 88 14.30 7.58 -1.24
N ARG A 89 14.57 7.54 0.07
CA ARG A 89 14.92 6.30 0.79
C ARG A 89 13.79 5.28 0.74
N VAL A 90 12.55 5.66 1.09
CA VAL A 90 11.39 4.74 1.08
C VAL A 90 11.09 4.24 -0.33
N MET A 91 11.22 5.09 -1.34
CA MET A 91 11.08 4.67 -2.74
C MET A 91 12.14 3.61 -3.11
N ALA A 92 13.39 3.80 -2.72
CA ALA A 92 14.45 2.82 -2.96
C ALA A 92 14.20 1.51 -2.22
N GLU A 93 13.75 1.55 -0.97
CA GLU A 93 13.36 0.37 -0.18
C GLU A 93 12.21 -0.41 -0.85
N ALA A 94 11.18 0.30 -1.32
CA ALA A 94 10.05 -0.31 -2.02
C ALA A 94 10.49 -1.03 -3.31
N LEU A 95 11.34 -0.40 -4.11
CA LEU A 95 11.87 -1.00 -5.34
C LEU A 95 12.74 -2.24 -5.03
N ALA A 96 13.56 -2.17 -4.00
CA ALA A 96 14.36 -3.31 -3.54
C ALA A 96 13.50 -4.47 -3.02
N ALA A 97 12.34 -4.17 -2.43
CA ALA A 97 11.36 -5.17 -1.98
C ALA A 97 10.52 -5.78 -3.13
N GLY A 98 10.62 -5.26 -4.36
CA GLY A 98 9.92 -5.76 -5.54
C GLY A 98 8.77 -4.90 -6.04
N ALA A 99 8.66 -3.66 -5.59
CA ALA A 99 7.71 -2.70 -6.15
C ALA A 99 8.06 -2.33 -7.59
N LYS A 100 7.04 -1.93 -8.34
CA LYS A 100 7.22 -1.31 -9.65
C LYS A 100 7.23 0.22 -9.50
N LEU A 101 8.27 0.87 -10.03
CA LEU A 101 8.29 2.32 -10.13
C LEU A 101 7.18 2.79 -11.09
N ILE A 102 6.35 3.71 -10.62
CA ILE A 102 5.29 4.35 -11.42
C ILE A 102 5.66 5.79 -11.76
N LYS A 103 6.12 6.55 -10.76
CA LYS A 103 6.56 7.92 -10.94
C LYS A 103 7.74 8.20 -10.03
N GLN A 104 8.83 8.74 -10.60
CA GLN A 104 9.98 9.18 -9.82
C GLN A 104 9.59 10.29 -8.85
N PRO A 105 10.18 10.33 -7.64
CA PRO A 105 10.04 11.47 -6.75
C PRO A 105 10.49 12.78 -7.42
N GLU A 106 9.65 13.79 -7.32
CA GLU A 106 9.92 15.11 -7.88
C GLU A 106 9.21 16.20 -7.07
N ASP A 107 9.68 17.43 -7.21
CA ASP A 107 8.97 18.60 -6.69
C ASP A 107 7.63 18.76 -7.42
N VAL A 108 6.54 18.95 -6.66
CA VAL A 108 5.20 19.02 -7.20
C VAL A 108 4.61 20.42 -7.05
N PHE A 109 3.62 20.77 -7.88
CA PHE A 109 3.08 22.13 -8.02
C PHE A 109 2.55 22.72 -6.71
N TRP A 110 2.07 21.91 -5.76
CA TRP A 110 1.57 22.37 -4.46
C TRP A 110 2.70 22.60 -3.42
N GLY A 111 3.98 22.43 -3.81
CA GLY A 111 5.15 22.74 -2.98
C GLY A 111 5.73 21.56 -2.22
N GLY A 112 5.15 20.39 -2.32
CA GLY A 112 5.67 19.15 -1.74
C GLY A 112 6.67 18.45 -2.67
N TYR A 113 7.02 17.20 -2.27
CA TYR A 113 7.88 16.31 -3.04
C TYR A 113 7.30 14.91 -2.96
N SER A 114 7.00 14.29 -4.09
CA SER A 114 6.38 12.96 -4.07
C SER A 114 6.70 12.11 -5.30
N GLY A 115 6.62 10.80 -5.09
CA GLY A 115 6.69 9.78 -6.13
C GLY A 115 5.67 8.68 -5.89
N TYR A 116 5.55 7.75 -6.83
CA TYR A 116 4.61 6.63 -6.77
C TYR A 116 5.28 5.31 -7.11
N PHE A 117 4.93 4.28 -6.37
CA PHE A 117 5.21 2.90 -6.72
C PHE A 117 3.92 2.06 -6.72
N ALA A 118 3.96 0.92 -7.40
CA ALA A 118 2.94 -0.10 -7.29
C ALA A 118 3.48 -1.31 -6.54
N ASP A 119 2.67 -1.88 -5.66
CA ASP A 119 2.95 -3.15 -5.01
C ASP A 119 2.89 -4.32 -6.04
N PRO A 120 3.22 -5.57 -5.66
CA PRO A 120 3.19 -6.72 -6.58
C PRO A 120 1.83 -6.98 -7.25
N ASP A 121 0.74 -6.46 -6.71
CA ASP A 121 -0.62 -6.60 -7.26
C ASP A 121 -1.12 -5.35 -7.97
N GLY A 122 -0.29 -4.30 -8.07
CA GLY A 122 -0.62 -3.07 -8.76
C GLY A 122 -1.37 -2.04 -7.90
N HIS A 123 -1.43 -2.22 -6.58
CA HIS A 123 -1.97 -1.20 -5.69
C HIS A 123 -0.98 -0.04 -5.60
N LEU A 124 -1.49 1.18 -5.81
CA LEU A 124 -0.67 2.38 -5.91
C LEU A 124 -0.42 3.00 -4.54
N TRP A 125 0.85 3.30 -4.30
CA TRP A 125 1.32 4.02 -3.12
C TRP A 125 2.01 5.31 -3.54
N GLU A 126 1.60 6.42 -2.93
CA GLU A 126 2.34 7.67 -2.93
C GLU A 126 3.31 7.68 -1.75
N VAL A 127 4.55 8.10 -1.99
CA VAL A 127 5.47 8.48 -0.92
C VAL A 127 5.71 9.97 -1.05
N ALA A 128 5.41 10.73 0.01
CA ALA A 128 5.36 12.18 -0.08
C ALA A 128 6.01 12.87 1.12
N TYR A 129 6.59 14.04 0.86
CA TYR A 129 6.93 15.06 1.83
C TYR A 129 5.99 16.24 1.69
N ASN A 130 5.31 16.60 2.77
CA ASN A 130 4.42 17.75 2.83
C ASN A 130 5.01 18.83 3.76
N PRO A 131 5.44 20.00 3.23
CA PRO A 131 6.04 21.05 4.06
C PRO A 131 5.02 21.87 4.87
N TYR A 132 3.71 21.68 4.63
CA TYR A 132 2.66 22.49 5.22
C TYR A 132 1.88 21.79 6.34
N THR A 133 1.86 20.46 6.34
CA THR A 133 1.10 19.67 7.29
C THR A 133 1.90 18.45 7.68
N ASP A 134 2.14 18.26 8.97
CA ASP A 134 2.74 17.04 9.48
C ASP A 134 1.72 15.90 9.41
N LEU A 135 2.02 14.92 8.55
CA LEU A 135 1.25 13.70 8.35
C LEU A 135 2.09 12.45 8.66
N THR A 136 3.25 12.65 9.31
CA THR A 136 4.19 11.56 9.66
C THR A 136 3.85 10.90 10.99
#